data_856490d9223628baefde825f4a158c25
#
_entry.id   856490d9223628baefde825f4a158c25
#
_cell.length_a   1.000
_cell.length_b   1.000
_cell.length_c   1.000
_cell.angle_alpha   90.00
_cell.angle_beta   90.00
_cell.angle_gamma   90.00
#
_symmetry.space_group_name_H-M   'P 1'
#
loop_
_entity.id
_entity.type
_entity.pdbx_description
1 polymer ?
#
loop_
_entity_poly.entity_id
_entity_poly.type
_entity_poly.pdbx_seq_one_letter_code
_entity_poly.pdbx_strand_id
1 'polypeptide(L)'
;MTAPVLSPEAFAALSVTPSVAVVGLGGAGSEAVEDLVSLGIPGARAIAMNTDARHLAHVRVEERILLGQRQLRGRGSGGDRSLVVQAAEESRDELLRRLERFELVFLLAGLGGGTGSALLPFLSKELRATDALPVPVVFLPFHVELETNPNRRQNVDATVAELEEMGGLLLALANEKLRRFESVPIHRVFQVRNAYIHSLVANLIDMVENPSQLNVDLSTLKNHLRWSGLSTVVVAEHHVSEPDRLVHQALHDSLLDFSLPERPSVLVHLEAGSNLTLGTLDEVLRSIRARLNEPEELILGTRLRPEPAEVVRLTAVLGGLRPRTVREALTPRNQAGSHLVAR
;
A
#
# COMPACT_ATOMS: atom_id res chain seq x y z
N MET A 1 37.51 16.02 15.82
CA MET A 1 36.51 16.94 15.25
C MET A 1 35.33 16.95 16.20
N THR A 2 35.02 18.08 16.80
CA THR A 2 33.84 18.24 17.69
C THR A 2 32.60 18.31 16.81
N ALA A 3 31.54 17.57 17.16
CA ALA A 3 30.25 17.68 16.49
C ALA A 3 29.73 19.13 16.57
N PRO A 4 29.20 19.69 15.48
CA PRO A 4 28.67 21.05 15.49
C PRO A 4 27.44 21.15 16.41
N VAL A 5 27.42 22.21 17.25
CA VAL A 5 26.21 22.57 17.99
C VAL A 5 25.33 23.39 17.07
N LEU A 6 24.16 22.86 16.73
CA LEU A 6 23.22 23.50 15.80
C LEU A 6 22.30 24.46 16.56
N SER A 7 21.94 25.59 15.95
CA SER A 7 20.89 26.47 16.48
C SER A 7 19.50 25.82 16.26
N PRO A 8 18.46 26.24 17.04
CA PRO A 8 17.09 25.76 16.81
C PRO A 8 16.60 25.94 15.37
N GLU A 9 17.00 27.04 14.71
CA GLU A 9 16.67 27.30 13.30
C GLU A 9 17.40 26.34 12.37
N ALA A 10 18.67 26.01 12.66
CA ALA A 10 19.42 25.01 11.91
C ALA A 10 18.86 23.60 12.10
N PHE A 11 18.34 23.26 13.30
CA PHE A 11 17.59 22.02 13.53
C PHE A 11 16.29 21.98 12.73
N ALA A 12 15.50 23.06 12.72
CA ALA A 12 14.28 23.17 11.95
C ALA A 12 14.54 23.02 10.43
N ALA A 13 15.66 23.56 9.93
CA ALA A 13 16.07 23.41 8.52
C ALA A 13 16.52 21.98 8.18
N LEU A 14 16.95 21.19 9.17
CA LEU A 14 17.32 19.78 9.03
C LEU A 14 16.14 18.83 9.26
N SER A 15 15.00 19.33 9.76
CA SER A 15 13.75 18.55 9.87
C SER A 15 13.21 18.31 8.46
N VAL A 16 13.66 17.24 7.81
CA VAL A 16 13.25 16.87 6.46
C VAL A 16 11.92 16.15 6.55
N THR A 17 10.84 16.83 6.15
CA THR A 17 9.57 16.17 5.84
C THR A 17 9.83 15.13 4.74
N PRO A 18 9.45 13.85 4.91
CA PRO A 18 9.69 12.85 3.89
C PRO A 18 8.95 13.24 2.61
N SER A 19 9.66 13.23 1.51
CA SER A 19 9.05 13.45 0.22
C SER A 19 8.37 12.17 -0.26
N VAL A 20 7.05 12.19 -0.35
CA VAL A 20 6.22 11.03 -0.71
C VAL A 20 5.50 11.27 -2.03
N ALA A 21 5.53 10.27 -2.92
CA ALA A 21 4.68 10.22 -4.10
C ALA A 21 3.69 9.06 -4.02
N VAL A 22 2.47 9.30 -4.50
CA VAL A 22 1.47 8.26 -4.73
C VAL A 22 1.14 8.22 -6.21
N VAL A 23 1.52 7.14 -6.87
CA VAL A 23 1.51 7.00 -8.32
C VAL A 23 0.49 5.94 -8.73
N GLY A 24 -0.55 6.33 -9.42
CA GLY A 24 -1.56 5.43 -9.98
C GLY A 24 -1.16 4.94 -11.37
N LEU A 25 -1.05 3.63 -11.54
CA LEU A 25 -0.61 2.99 -12.77
C LEU A 25 -1.79 2.32 -13.49
N GLY A 26 -2.10 2.80 -14.69
CA GLY A 26 -3.26 2.33 -15.47
C GLY A 26 -4.59 2.81 -14.88
N GLY A 27 -5.71 2.26 -15.35
CA GLY A 27 -7.06 2.70 -14.97
C GLY A 27 -7.31 2.61 -13.47
N ALA A 28 -7.31 1.41 -12.93
CA ALA A 28 -7.64 1.17 -11.51
C ALA A 28 -6.67 1.87 -10.53
N GLY A 29 -5.37 1.96 -10.88
CA GLY A 29 -4.40 2.71 -10.09
C GLY A 29 -4.67 4.21 -10.09
N SER A 30 -4.98 4.78 -11.26
CA SER A 30 -5.29 6.20 -11.40
C SER A 30 -6.57 6.61 -10.66
N GLU A 31 -7.62 5.77 -10.72
CA GLU A 31 -8.87 5.96 -9.96
C GLU A 31 -8.60 5.88 -8.45
N ALA A 32 -7.75 4.94 -8.02
CA ALA A 32 -7.39 4.84 -6.61
C ALA A 32 -6.68 6.11 -6.12
N VAL A 33 -5.75 6.67 -6.88
CA VAL A 33 -5.06 7.93 -6.53
C VAL A 33 -6.04 9.10 -6.51
N GLU A 34 -7.00 9.17 -7.43
CA GLU A 34 -8.05 10.19 -7.42
C GLU A 34 -8.88 10.14 -6.12
N ASP A 35 -9.26 8.93 -5.69
CA ASP A 35 -9.99 8.75 -4.41
C ASP A 35 -9.12 9.19 -3.22
N LEU A 36 -7.83 8.86 -3.20
CA LEU A 36 -6.91 9.29 -2.15
C LEU A 36 -6.78 10.82 -2.09
N VAL A 37 -6.67 11.48 -3.23
CA VAL A 37 -6.65 12.95 -3.32
C VAL A 37 -7.94 13.54 -2.75
N SER A 38 -9.09 12.91 -3.06
CA SER A 38 -10.39 13.35 -2.55
C SER A 38 -10.53 13.19 -1.04
N LEU A 39 -9.87 12.21 -0.45
CA LEU A 39 -9.79 11.99 1.01
C LEU A 39 -8.76 12.90 1.70
N GLY A 40 -7.85 13.47 0.92
CA GLY A 40 -6.72 14.25 1.40
C GLY A 40 -5.52 13.39 1.76
N ILE A 41 -4.39 13.63 1.11
CA ILE A 41 -3.10 12.99 1.41
C ILE A 41 -2.05 14.08 1.67
N PRO A 42 -2.13 14.75 2.84
CA PRO A 42 -1.20 15.83 3.16
C PRO A 42 0.25 15.31 3.08
N GLY A 43 1.16 16.13 2.55
CA GLY A 43 2.58 15.78 2.40
C GLY A 43 2.89 14.85 1.21
N ALA A 44 1.90 14.28 0.50
CA ALA A 44 2.14 13.42 -0.64
C ALA A 44 1.81 14.09 -1.98
N ARG A 45 2.61 13.78 -3.01
CA ARG A 45 2.37 14.18 -4.40
C ARG A 45 1.59 13.08 -5.11
N ALA A 46 0.47 13.44 -5.70
CA ALA A 46 -0.37 12.52 -6.48
C ALA A 46 0.00 12.58 -7.97
N ILE A 47 0.21 11.40 -8.58
CA ILE A 47 0.58 11.26 -10.00
C ILE A 47 -0.27 10.14 -10.60
N ALA A 48 -0.84 10.35 -11.78
CA ALA A 48 -1.52 9.31 -12.55
C ALA A 48 -0.78 9.02 -13.85
N MET A 49 -0.49 7.74 -14.14
CA MET A 49 0.19 7.29 -15.34
C MET A 49 -0.66 6.31 -16.12
N ASN A 50 -0.87 6.55 -17.40
CA ASN A 50 -1.65 5.65 -18.25
C ASN A 50 -1.19 5.73 -19.70
N THR A 51 -1.54 4.72 -20.50
CA THR A 51 -1.42 4.70 -21.97
C THR A 51 -2.73 5.11 -22.66
N ASP A 52 -3.85 5.19 -21.92
CA ASP A 52 -5.16 5.64 -22.40
C ASP A 52 -5.37 7.12 -22.04
N ALA A 53 -5.35 7.97 -23.08
CA ALA A 53 -5.53 9.41 -22.95
C ALA A 53 -6.93 9.80 -22.50
N ARG A 54 -7.97 9.03 -22.92
CA ARG A 54 -9.36 9.32 -22.56
C ARG A 54 -9.58 9.09 -21.08
N HIS A 55 -9.13 7.92 -20.60
CA HIS A 55 -9.22 7.62 -19.18
C HIS A 55 -8.46 8.66 -18.37
N LEU A 56 -7.22 8.97 -18.75
CA LEU A 56 -6.38 9.92 -18.03
C LEU A 56 -6.95 11.34 -18.00
N ALA A 57 -7.68 11.75 -19.03
CA ALA A 57 -8.33 13.06 -19.09
C ALA A 57 -9.47 13.22 -18.05
N HIS A 58 -10.09 12.11 -17.62
CA HIS A 58 -11.18 12.13 -16.63
C HIS A 58 -10.69 12.04 -15.19
N VAL A 59 -9.44 11.61 -14.97
CA VAL A 59 -8.85 11.49 -13.63
C VAL A 59 -8.50 12.87 -13.08
N ARG A 60 -8.99 13.20 -11.88
CA ARG A 60 -8.81 14.48 -11.20
C ARG A 60 -7.56 14.48 -10.33
N VAL A 61 -6.40 14.33 -10.97
CA VAL A 61 -5.10 14.38 -10.35
C VAL A 61 -4.28 15.46 -11.03
N GLU A 62 -3.52 16.24 -10.25
CA GLU A 62 -2.76 17.38 -10.76
C GLU A 62 -1.73 16.96 -11.82
N GLU A 63 -0.93 15.95 -11.52
CA GLU A 63 0.10 15.44 -12.42
C GLU A 63 -0.37 14.17 -13.14
N ARG A 64 -0.46 14.24 -14.46
CA ARG A 64 -0.91 13.15 -15.32
C ARG A 64 0.12 12.89 -16.42
N ILE A 65 0.58 11.65 -16.55
CA ILE A 65 1.60 11.25 -17.50
C ILE A 65 1.02 10.25 -18.50
N LEU A 66 0.98 10.66 -19.76
CA LEU A 66 0.55 9.80 -20.86
C LEU A 66 1.78 9.13 -21.48
N LEU A 67 1.82 7.79 -21.42
CA LEU A 67 2.89 6.98 -21.98
C LEU A 67 2.54 6.50 -23.39
N GLY A 68 3.60 6.29 -24.21
CA GLY A 68 3.46 5.71 -25.53
C GLY A 68 2.71 6.59 -26.53
N GLN A 69 2.84 7.92 -26.45
CA GLN A 69 2.12 8.85 -27.34
C GLN A 69 2.38 8.56 -28.82
N ARG A 70 3.61 8.16 -29.20
CA ARG A 70 3.99 7.89 -30.59
C ARG A 70 3.43 6.56 -31.09
N GLN A 71 3.52 5.49 -30.28
CA GLN A 71 3.14 4.14 -30.67
C GLN A 71 1.65 3.87 -30.45
N LEU A 72 1.14 4.22 -29.25
CA LEU A 72 -0.22 3.90 -28.82
C LEU A 72 -1.22 5.02 -29.15
N ARG A 73 -0.74 6.23 -29.46
CA ARG A 73 -1.58 7.38 -29.84
C ARG A 73 -2.71 7.66 -28.84
N GLY A 74 -2.48 7.37 -27.54
CA GLY A 74 -3.45 7.54 -26.48
C GLY A 74 -4.63 6.56 -26.50
N ARG A 75 -4.55 5.46 -27.24
CA ARG A 75 -5.64 4.47 -27.35
C ARG A 75 -5.59 3.36 -26.30
N GLY A 76 -4.63 3.44 -25.37
CA GLY A 76 -4.34 2.35 -24.44
C GLY A 76 -3.59 1.19 -25.10
N SER A 77 -3.13 0.25 -24.28
CA SER A 77 -2.36 -0.93 -24.76
C SER A 77 -3.24 -2.12 -25.15
N GLY A 78 -4.56 -2.06 -24.93
CA GLY A 78 -5.46 -3.18 -25.21
C GLY A 78 -5.18 -4.45 -24.40
N GLY A 79 -4.48 -4.32 -23.28
CA GLY A 79 -4.05 -5.45 -22.44
C GLY A 79 -2.65 -5.97 -22.80
N ASP A 80 -2.01 -5.45 -23.84
CA ASP A 80 -0.65 -5.85 -24.22
C ASP A 80 0.39 -5.18 -23.31
N ARG A 81 1.08 -5.99 -22.49
CA ARG A 81 2.13 -5.55 -21.58
C ARG A 81 3.40 -5.14 -22.33
N SER A 82 3.72 -5.79 -23.44
CA SER A 82 4.95 -5.54 -24.18
C SER A 82 5.00 -4.13 -24.77
N LEU A 83 3.87 -3.66 -25.30
CA LEU A 83 3.73 -2.30 -25.79
C LEU A 83 3.90 -1.25 -24.68
N VAL A 84 3.45 -1.57 -23.46
CA VAL A 84 3.60 -0.68 -22.30
C VAL A 84 5.06 -0.61 -21.85
N VAL A 85 5.75 -1.77 -21.80
CA VAL A 85 7.17 -1.81 -21.44
C VAL A 85 7.99 -1.00 -22.44
N GLN A 86 7.77 -1.14 -23.75
CA GLN A 86 8.43 -0.35 -24.78
C GLN A 86 8.19 1.15 -24.58
N ALA A 87 6.95 1.55 -24.30
CA ALA A 87 6.61 2.94 -24.03
C ALA A 87 7.27 3.49 -22.74
N ALA A 88 7.41 2.65 -21.72
CA ALA A 88 8.09 2.98 -20.48
C ALA A 88 9.60 3.14 -20.68
N GLU A 89 10.23 2.24 -21.44
CA GLU A 89 11.67 2.33 -21.79
C GLU A 89 11.98 3.61 -22.55
N GLU A 90 11.16 4.01 -23.53
CA GLU A 90 11.35 5.28 -24.25
C GLU A 90 11.26 6.51 -23.33
N SER A 91 10.50 6.42 -22.26
CA SER A 91 10.28 7.50 -21.28
C SER A 91 11.09 7.32 -19.98
N ARG A 92 11.95 6.31 -19.91
CA ARG A 92 12.62 5.84 -18.68
C ARG A 92 13.29 6.98 -17.91
N ASP A 93 14.15 7.73 -18.57
CA ASP A 93 14.91 8.79 -17.90
C ASP A 93 14.01 9.93 -17.41
N GLU A 94 12.92 10.22 -18.11
CA GLU A 94 11.95 11.21 -17.67
C GLU A 94 11.17 10.71 -16.46
N LEU A 95 10.71 9.47 -16.47
CA LEU A 95 9.99 8.85 -15.36
C LEU A 95 10.85 8.80 -14.10
N LEU A 96 12.13 8.40 -14.23
CA LEU A 96 13.06 8.35 -13.12
C LEU A 96 13.32 9.74 -12.54
N ARG A 97 13.67 10.75 -13.35
CA ARG A 97 13.86 12.13 -12.88
C ARG A 97 12.67 12.69 -12.12
N ARG A 98 11.45 12.24 -12.42
CA ARG A 98 10.23 12.66 -11.71
C ARG A 98 10.05 11.95 -10.38
N LEU A 99 10.45 10.68 -10.29
CA LEU A 99 10.18 9.82 -9.16
C LEU A 99 11.35 9.67 -8.19
N GLU A 100 12.60 9.70 -8.64
CA GLU A 100 13.79 9.51 -7.79
C GLU A 100 14.00 10.60 -6.73
N ARG A 101 13.35 11.75 -6.90
CA ARG A 101 13.36 12.84 -5.92
C ARG A 101 12.53 12.56 -4.68
N PHE A 102 11.69 11.53 -4.70
CA PHE A 102 10.86 11.13 -3.58
C PHE A 102 11.55 10.02 -2.78
N GLU A 103 11.41 10.09 -1.47
CA GLU A 103 11.98 9.07 -0.59
C GLU A 103 11.10 7.82 -0.50
N LEU A 104 9.78 7.98 -0.61
CA LEU A 104 8.80 6.90 -0.68
C LEU A 104 7.93 7.08 -1.93
N VAL A 105 7.83 6.04 -2.75
CA VAL A 105 7.03 6.06 -3.97
C VAL A 105 6.02 4.90 -3.93
N PHE A 106 4.79 5.20 -3.55
CA PHE A 106 3.68 4.24 -3.62
C PHE A 106 3.26 4.04 -5.07
N LEU A 107 3.35 2.82 -5.57
CA LEU A 107 2.97 2.45 -6.93
C LEU A 107 1.68 1.62 -6.89
N LEU A 108 0.54 2.25 -7.18
CA LEU A 108 -0.77 1.61 -7.08
C LEU A 108 -1.20 1.03 -8.43
N ALA A 109 -1.45 -0.27 -8.52
CA ALA A 109 -1.85 -0.92 -9.77
C ALA A 109 -2.93 -1.98 -9.58
N GLY A 110 -3.98 -1.93 -10.39
CA GLY A 110 -4.86 -3.09 -10.61
C GLY A 110 -4.21 -4.07 -11.58
N LEU A 111 -4.12 -5.34 -11.18
CA LEU A 111 -3.55 -6.37 -12.03
C LEU A 111 -4.55 -6.89 -13.05
N GLY A 112 -4.04 -7.40 -14.16
CA GLY A 112 -4.81 -7.96 -15.26
C GLY A 112 -4.98 -7.03 -16.47
N GLY A 113 -4.90 -5.70 -16.30
CA GLY A 113 -4.78 -4.77 -17.41
C GLY A 113 -3.35 -4.73 -17.97
N GLY A 114 -3.16 -4.13 -19.17
CA GLY A 114 -1.83 -3.99 -19.76
C GLY A 114 -0.96 -3.00 -18.99
N THR A 115 -1.47 -1.77 -18.79
CA THR A 115 -0.68 -0.64 -18.25
C THR A 115 -0.22 -0.89 -16.82
N GLY A 116 -1.14 -1.16 -15.89
CA GLY A 116 -0.79 -1.37 -14.48
C GLY A 116 0.12 -2.59 -14.27
N SER A 117 -0.21 -3.71 -14.95
CA SER A 117 0.55 -4.97 -14.86
C SER A 117 1.97 -4.89 -15.42
N ALA A 118 2.24 -3.97 -16.36
CA ALA A 118 3.56 -3.78 -16.93
C ALA A 118 4.38 -2.71 -16.23
N LEU A 119 3.76 -1.56 -15.92
CA LEU A 119 4.47 -0.43 -15.30
C LEU A 119 4.89 -0.72 -13.85
N LEU A 120 4.10 -1.49 -13.12
CA LEU A 120 4.40 -1.75 -11.71
C LEU A 120 5.74 -2.45 -11.51
N PRO A 121 6.01 -3.62 -12.14
CA PRO A 121 7.32 -4.25 -12.01
C PRO A 121 8.43 -3.41 -12.64
N PHE A 122 8.17 -2.76 -13.79
CA PHE A 122 9.14 -1.89 -14.44
C PHE A 122 9.62 -0.77 -13.50
N LEU A 123 8.72 0.05 -12.98
CA LEU A 123 9.07 1.16 -12.07
C LEU A 123 9.62 0.67 -10.74
N SER A 124 9.11 -0.44 -10.22
CA SER A 124 9.64 -1.03 -8.98
C SER A 124 11.10 -1.44 -9.12
N LYS A 125 11.48 -2.02 -10.28
CA LYS A 125 12.86 -2.38 -10.59
C LYS A 125 13.75 -1.14 -10.72
N GLU A 126 13.31 -0.18 -11.52
CA GLU A 126 14.09 1.03 -11.81
C GLU A 126 14.34 1.87 -10.55
N LEU A 127 13.32 2.08 -9.72
CA LEU A 127 13.44 2.86 -8.49
C LEU A 127 14.32 2.19 -7.43
N ARG A 128 14.45 0.86 -7.43
CA ARG A 128 15.38 0.16 -6.52
C ARG A 128 16.84 0.50 -6.76
N ALA A 129 17.18 0.99 -7.94
CA ALA A 129 18.53 1.45 -8.27
C ALA A 129 18.79 2.88 -7.80
N THR A 130 17.83 3.54 -7.19
CA THR A 130 17.88 4.91 -6.65
C THR A 130 17.76 4.91 -5.13
N ASP A 131 17.79 6.08 -4.50
CA ASP A 131 17.55 6.24 -3.06
C ASP A 131 16.06 6.22 -2.70
N ALA A 132 15.17 6.27 -3.69
CA ALA A 132 13.73 6.13 -3.50
C ALA A 132 13.36 4.71 -3.08
N LEU A 133 12.47 4.58 -2.12
CA LEU A 133 11.89 3.27 -1.78
C LEU A 133 10.58 3.09 -2.55
N PRO A 134 10.52 2.21 -3.56
CA PRO A 134 9.25 1.83 -4.16
C PRO A 134 8.41 0.99 -3.19
N VAL A 135 7.15 1.35 -3.07
CA VAL A 135 6.12 0.63 -2.29
C VAL A 135 5.05 0.13 -3.27
N PRO A 136 5.28 -1.02 -3.93
CA PRO A 136 4.31 -1.57 -4.87
C PRO A 136 3.07 -2.08 -4.13
N VAL A 137 1.89 -1.62 -4.59
CA VAL A 137 0.57 -1.98 -4.08
C VAL A 137 -0.26 -2.56 -5.21
N VAL A 138 -0.62 -3.83 -5.10
CA VAL A 138 -1.40 -4.55 -6.10
C VAL A 138 -2.85 -4.73 -5.67
N PHE A 139 -3.77 -4.47 -6.59
CA PHE A 139 -5.16 -4.86 -6.47
C PHE A 139 -5.37 -6.13 -7.28
N LEU A 140 -5.56 -7.25 -6.57
CA LEU A 140 -5.85 -8.53 -7.22
C LEU A 140 -7.30 -8.50 -7.72
N PRO A 141 -7.56 -8.86 -9.00
CA PRO A 141 -8.89 -8.81 -9.59
C PRO A 141 -9.85 -9.81 -8.94
N PHE A 142 -11.14 -9.63 -9.21
CA PHE A 142 -12.15 -10.64 -8.88
C PHE A 142 -11.92 -11.94 -9.65
N HIS A 143 -12.27 -13.08 -9.07
CA HIS A 143 -12.15 -14.38 -9.73
C HIS A 143 -12.89 -14.42 -11.07
N VAL A 144 -14.10 -13.85 -11.12
CA VAL A 144 -14.89 -13.78 -12.36
C VAL A 144 -14.16 -13.05 -13.49
N GLU A 145 -13.36 -12.04 -13.20
CA GLU A 145 -12.56 -11.33 -14.20
C GLU A 145 -11.45 -12.21 -14.81
N LEU A 146 -10.91 -13.11 -14.01
CA LEU A 146 -9.86 -14.05 -14.43
C LEU A 146 -10.42 -15.24 -15.19
N GLU A 147 -11.63 -15.68 -14.84
CA GLU A 147 -12.33 -16.79 -15.52
C GLU A 147 -12.82 -16.38 -16.90
N THR A 148 -13.31 -15.14 -17.02
CA THR A 148 -13.90 -14.65 -18.27
C THR A 148 -12.90 -14.07 -19.27
N ASN A 149 -11.66 -13.79 -18.83
CA ASN A 149 -10.65 -13.15 -19.67
C ASN A 149 -9.25 -13.79 -19.50
N PRO A 150 -8.86 -14.73 -20.40
CA PRO A 150 -7.56 -15.40 -20.33
C PRO A 150 -6.36 -14.44 -20.39
N ASN A 151 -6.44 -13.34 -21.15
CA ASN A 151 -5.37 -12.36 -21.23
C ASN A 151 -5.17 -11.65 -19.87
N ARG A 152 -6.26 -11.36 -19.15
CA ARG A 152 -6.17 -10.84 -17.79
C ARG A 152 -5.43 -11.79 -16.86
N ARG A 153 -5.80 -13.08 -16.92
CA ARG A 153 -5.14 -14.13 -16.15
C ARG A 153 -3.65 -14.16 -16.42
N GLN A 154 -3.28 -14.21 -17.69
CA GLN A 154 -1.87 -14.23 -18.10
C GLN A 154 -1.11 -12.99 -17.61
N ASN A 155 -1.71 -11.80 -17.72
CA ASN A 155 -1.10 -10.56 -17.23
C ASN A 155 -0.88 -10.59 -15.71
N VAL A 156 -1.85 -11.11 -14.95
CA VAL A 156 -1.72 -11.24 -13.49
C VAL A 156 -0.61 -12.22 -13.14
N ASP A 157 -0.63 -13.43 -13.74
CA ASP A 157 0.35 -14.49 -13.45
C ASP A 157 1.78 -14.02 -13.77
N ALA A 158 1.97 -13.36 -14.93
CA ALA A 158 3.28 -12.81 -15.31
C ALA A 158 3.74 -11.70 -14.35
N THR A 159 2.85 -10.76 -14.00
CA THR A 159 3.20 -9.66 -13.10
C THR A 159 3.56 -10.15 -11.69
N VAL A 160 2.78 -11.10 -11.17
CA VAL A 160 3.04 -11.71 -9.85
C VAL A 160 4.39 -12.43 -9.86
N ALA A 161 4.69 -13.20 -10.91
CA ALA A 161 5.97 -13.91 -11.04
C ALA A 161 7.16 -12.92 -11.06
N GLU A 162 7.07 -11.82 -11.84
CA GLU A 162 8.11 -10.78 -11.89
C GLU A 162 8.32 -10.10 -10.53
N LEU A 163 7.24 -9.80 -9.80
CA LEU A 163 7.33 -9.18 -8.48
C LEU A 163 7.87 -10.15 -7.41
N GLU A 164 7.50 -11.43 -7.47
CA GLU A 164 8.05 -12.47 -6.60
C GLU A 164 9.55 -12.68 -6.84
N GLU A 165 9.98 -12.70 -8.11
CA GLU A 165 11.41 -12.84 -8.47
C GLU A 165 12.24 -11.65 -8.01
N MET A 166 11.70 -10.44 -8.12
CA MET A 166 12.36 -9.24 -7.59
C MET A 166 12.52 -9.29 -6.06
N GLY A 167 11.65 -9.99 -5.35
CA GLY A 167 11.60 -10.01 -3.89
C GLY A 167 11.32 -8.63 -3.27
N GLY A 168 11.48 -8.51 -1.97
CA GLY A 168 11.23 -7.28 -1.20
C GLY A 168 9.74 -6.96 -1.03
N LEU A 169 9.44 -5.74 -0.60
CA LEU A 169 8.08 -5.31 -0.29
C LEU A 169 7.13 -5.45 -1.49
N LEU A 170 5.99 -6.07 -1.25
CA LEU A 170 4.83 -6.13 -2.14
C LEU A 170 3.56 -6.11 -1.30
N LEU A 171 2.81 -5.02 -1.33
CA LEU A 171 1.50 -4.92 -0.67
C LEU A 171 0.41 -5.46 -1.58
N ALA A 172 -0.34 -6.46 -1.12
CA ALA A 172 -1.43 -7.06 -1.89
C ALA A 172 -2.79 -6.89 -1.19
N LEU A 173 -3.78 -6.50 -1.98
CA LEU A 173 -5.19 -6.36 -1.59
C LEU A 173 -6.05 -7.10 -2.61
N ALA A 174 -6.90 -8.02 -2.18
CA ALA A 174 -7.73 -8.84 -3.06
C ALA A 174 -9.15 -8.25 -3.18
N ASN A 175 -9.56 -7.88 -4.40
CA ASN A 175 -10.92 -7.44 -4.66
C ASN A 175 -11.96 -8.51 -4.29
N GLU A 176 -11.61 -9.79 -4.35
CA GLU A 176 -12.49 -10.88 -3.95
C GLU A 176 -12.98 -10.75 -2.50
N LYS A 177 -12.19 -10.17 -1.61
CA LYS A 177 -12.59 -9.88 -0.21
C LYS A 177 -13.67 -8.79 -0.10
N LEU A 178 -13.82 -7.98 -1.14
CA LEU A 178 -14.85 -6.95 -1.21
C LEU A 178 -16.24 -7.51 -1.50
N ARG A 179 -16.37 -8.79 -1.90
CA ARG A 179 -17.68 -9.44 -2.15
C ARG A 179 -18.56 -9.48 -0.92
N ARG A 180 -18.00 -9.35 0.29
CA ARG A 180 -18.81 -9.15 1.51
C ARG A 180 -19.73 -7.93 1.45
N PHE A 181 -19.48 -7.00 0.51
CA PHE A 181 -20.28 -5.80 0.26
C PHE A 181 -21.11 -5.92 -1.04
N GLU A 182 -21.54 -7.12 -1.43
CA GLU A 182 -22.23 -7.40 -2.71
C GLU A 182 -23.51 -6.59 -2.95
N SER A 183 -24.17 -6.12 -1.88
CA SER A 183 -25.34 -5.24 -1.95
C SER A 183 -25.00 -3.76 -2.12
N VAL A 184 -23.73 -3.38 -2.06
CA VAL A 184 -23.26 -2.00 -2.17
C VAL A 184 -22.86 -1.69 -3.61
N PRO A 185 -23.19 -0.48 -4.17
CA PRO A 185 -22.75 -0.09 -5.51
C PRO A 185 -21.22 -0.24 -5.69
N ILE A 186 -20.80 -0.79 -6.83
CA ILE A 186 -19.40 -1.20 -7.05
C ILE A 186 -18.37 -0.07 -6.84
N HIS A 187 -18.71 1.17 -7.21
CA HIS A 187 -17.82 2.31 -6.98
C HIS A 187 -17.59 2.57 -5.48
N ARG A 188 -18.60 2.35 -4.64
CA ARG A 188 -18.49 2.47 -3.18
C ARG A 188 -17.63 1.33 -2.60
N VAL A 189 -17.75 0.15 -3.16
CA VAL A 189 -16.95 -1.01 -2.77
C VAL A 189 -15.47 -0.75 -2.99
N PHE A 190 -15.09 -0.16 -4.14
CA PHE A 190 -13.69 0.21 -4.39
C PHE A 190 -13.20 1.33 -3.47
N GLN A 191 -14.07 2.25 -3.06
CA GLN A 191 -13.72 3.27 -2.07
C GLN A 191 -13.33 2.65 -0.72
N VAL A 192 -13.94 1.53 -0.32
CA VAL A 192 -13.52 0.80 0.90
C VAL A 192 -12.07 0.36 0.79
N ARG A 193 -11.68 -0.29 -0.33
CA ARG A 193 -10.27 -0.69 -0.57
C ARG A 193 -9.34 0.52 -0.55
N ASN A 194 -9.74 1.61 -1.22
CA ASN A 194 -8.91 2.80 -1.32
C ASN A 194 -8.74 3.50 0.03
N ALA A 195 -9.73 3.38 0.96
CA ALA A 195 -9.60 3.85 2.33
C ALA A 195 -8.49 3.12 3.13
N TYR A 196 -8.28 1.82 2.90
CA TYR A 196 -7.15 1.10 3.51
C TYR A 196 -5.81 1.66 3.06
N ILE A 197 -5.68 1.98 1.75
CA ILE A 197 -4.46 2.57 1.21
C ILE A 197 -4.28 4.01 1.69
N HIS A 198 -5.38 4.77 1.76
CA HIS A 198 -5.35 6.11 2.33
C HIS A 198 -4.81 6.08 3.77
N SER A 199 -5.36 5.20 4.62
CA SER A 199 -4.88 5.04 5.99
C SER A 199 -3.40 4.65 6.04
N LEU A 200 -2.96 3.73 5.17
CA LEU A 200 -1.55 3.36 5.07
C LEU A 200 -0.66 4.56 4.74
N VAL A 201 -0.97 5.27 3.64
CA VAL A 201 -0.16 6.41 3.18
C VAL A 201 -0.13 7.52 4.22
N ALA A 202 -1.31 7.92 4.72
CA ALA A 202 -1.43 9.00 5.70
C ALA A 202 -0.68 8.68 7.00
N ASN A 203 -0.79 7.44 7.48
CA ASN A 203 -0.15 7.04 8.73
C ASN A 203 1.36 6.84 8.59
N LEU A 204 1.86 6.38 7.44
CA LEU A 204 3.31 6.31 7.21
C LEU A 204 3.94 7.71 7.13
N ILE A 205 3.26 8.67 6.51
CA ILE A 205 3.69 10.07 6.49
C ILE A 205 3.68 10.61 7.93
N ASP A 206 2.58 10.40 8.66
CA ASP A 206 2.41 10.88 10.02
C ASP A 206 3.49 10.36 10.99
N MET A 207 3.85 9.08 10.88
CA MET A 207 4.89 8.46 11.70
C MET A 207 6.24 9.16 11.59
N VAL A 208 6.55 9.77 10.45
CA VAL A 208 7.84 10.41 10.19
C VAL A 208 7.77 11.93 10.39
N GLU A 209 6.66 12.57 9.99
CA GLU A 209 6.52 14.03 10.07
C GLU A 209 6.25 14.55 11.47
N ASN A 210 5.44 13.81 12.24
CA ASN A 210 4.95 14.30 13.51
C ASN A 210 5.70 13.65 14.67
N PRO A 211 6.47 14.45 15.46
CA PRO A 211 7.10 13.97 16.67
C PRO A 211 6.03 13.39 17.60
N SER A 212 6.10 12.11 17.88
CA SER A 212 5.24 11.43 18.84
C SER A 212 6.06 10.88 19.99
N GLN A 213 5.39 10.35 21.01
CA GLN A 213 6.08 9.74 22.15
C GLN A 213 6.83 8.45 21.76
N LEU A 214 6.40 7.81 20.66
CA LEU A 214 7.05 6.63 20.07
C LEU A 214 7.30 6.93 18.58
N ASN A 215 8.43 7.56 18.31
CA ASN A 215 8.81 7.97 16.95
C ASN A 215 9.54 6.88 16.20
N VAL A 216 9.24 6.80 14.93
CA VAL A 216 9.97 5.98 13.96
C VAL A 216 10.67 6.91 12.98
N ASP A 217 12.00 6.86 12.91
CA ASP A 217 12.72 7.62 11.91
C ASP A 217 12.54 7.02 10.51
N LEU A 218 12.69 7.86 9.48
CA LEU A 218 12.49 7.47 8.10
C LEU A 218 13.40 6.31 7.66
N SER A 219 14.63 6.26 8.16
CA SER A 219 15.59 5.21 7.80
C SER A 219 15.15 3.86 8.35
N THR A 220 14.69 3.82 9.60
CA THR A 220 14.11 2.63 10.25
C THR A 220 12.87 2.17 9.47
N LEU A 221 11.97 3.11 9.14
CA LEU A 221 10.77 2.80 8.35
C LEU A 221 11.13 2.23 6.97
N LYS A 222 12.05 2.88 6.24
CA LYS A 222 12.51 2.42 4.91
C LYS A 222 13.15 1.03 5.00
N ASN A 223 13.98 0.77 5.99
CA ASN A 223 14.61 -0.54 6.18
C ASN A 223 13.58 -1.62 6.47
N HIS A 224 12.66 -1.38 7.38
CA HIS A 224 11.60 -2.32 7.71
C HIS A 224 10.74 -2.64 6.48
N LEU A 225 10.23 -1.63 5.78
CA LEU A 225 9.42 -1.83 4.57
C LEU A 225 10.20 -2.54 3.47
N ARG A 226 11.47 -2.21 3.24
CA ARG A 226 12.30 -2.82 2.20
C ARG A 226 12.37 -4.34 2.30
N TRP A 227 12.41 -4.87 3.52
CA TRP A 227 12.58 -6.29 3.80
C TRP A 227 11.30 -7.01 4.21
N SER A 228 10.16 -6.32 4.27
CA SER A 228 8.88 -6.91 4.71
C SER A 228 8.34 -8.00 3.77
N GLY A 229 8.85 -8.14 2.54
CA GLY A 229 8.39 -9.15 1.59
C GLY A 229 6.94 -8.97 1.16
N LEU A 230 6.27 -10.07 0.86
CA LEU A 230 4.82 -10.05 0.60
C LEU A 230 4.08 -9.59 1.87
N SER A 231 3.26 -8.59 1.71
CA SER A 231 2.60 -7.90 2.83
C SER A 231 1.15 -7.57 2.50
N THR A 232 0.37 -7.28 3.53
CA THR A 232 -0.96 -6.66 3.39
C THR A 232 -1.14 -5.57 4.43
N VAL A 233 -2.11 -4.67 4.20
CA VAL A 233 -2.51 -3.67 5.17
C VAL A 233 -3.82 -4.05 5.82
N VAL A 234 -3.89 -3.90 7.13
CA VAL A 234 -5.10 -4.07 7.94
C VAL A 234 -5.42 -2.78 8.67
N VAL A 235 -6.70 -2.47 8.77
CA VAL A 235 -7.21 -1.25 9.40
C VAL A 235 -8.41 -1.60 10.25
N ALA A 236 -8.47 -1.05 11.45
CA ALA A 236 -9.66 -1.13 12.30
C ALA A 236 -9.81 0.11 13.17
N GLU A 237 -11.02 0.32 13.64
CA GLU A 237 -11.36 1.34 14.64
C GLU A 237 -12.25 0.69 15.68
N HIS A 238 -11.91 0.85 16.96
CA HIS A 238 -12.68 0.30 18.04
C HIS A 238 -12.62 1.17 19.30
N HIS A 239 -13.54 0.96 20.23
CA HIS A 239 -13.55 1.70 21.49
C HIS A 239 -12.26 1.47 22.29
N VAL A 240 -11.74 2.52 22.92
CA VAL A 240 -10.47 2.51 23.66
C VAL A 240 -10.42 1.50 24.81
N SER A 241 -11.58 1.10 25.36
CA SER A 241 -11.70 0.11 26.42
C SER A 241 -11.69 -1.34 25.94
N GLU A 242 -11.65 -1.60 24.61
CA GLU A 242 -11.72 -2.93 24.03
C GLU A 242 -10.56 -3.21 23.05
N PRO A 243 -9.30 -3.09 23.53
CA PRO A 243 -8.12 -3.16 22.67
C PRO A 243 -7.94 -4.52 21.97
N ASP A 244 -8.35 -5.62 22.60
CA ASP A 244 -8.29 -6.95 21.97
C ASP A 244 -9.25 -7.09 20.80
N ARG A 245 -10.43 -6.46 20.88
CA ARG A 245 -11.38 -6.41 19.75
C ARG A 245 -10.86 -5.60 18.57
N LEU A 246 -10.12 -4.51 18.84
CA LEU A 246 -9.48 -3.71 17.80
C LEU A 246 -8.56 -4.57 16.92
N VAL A 247 -7.67 -5.34 17.55
CA VAL A 247 -6.73 -6.20 16.83
C VAL A 247 -7.46 -7.35 16.12
N HIS A 248 -8.42 -7.98 16.79
CA HIS A 248 -9.23 -9.03 16.19
C HIS A 248 -9.96 -8.54 14.94
N GLN A 249 -10.59 -7.37 15.01
CA GLN A 249 -11.32 -6.77 13.89
C GLN A 249 -10.37 -6.45 12.73
N ALA A 250 -9.21 -5.86 13.00
CA ALA A 250 -8.22 -5.53 11.96
C ALA A 250 -7.82 -6.78 11.15
N LEU A 251 -7.55 -7.89 11.83
CA LEU A 251 -7.17 -9.14 11.18
C LEU A 251 -8.35 -9.80 10.43
N HIS A 252 -9.54 -9.78 11.03
CA HIS A 252 -10.76 -10.34 10.42
C HIS A 252 -11.17 -9.58 9.15
N ASP A 253 -11.04 -8.26 9.17
CA ASP A 253 -11.45 -7.38 8.08
C ASP A 253 -10.38 -7.19 7.00
N SER A 254 -9.27 -7.93 7.08
CA SER A 254 -8.22 -7.92 6.06
C SER A 254 -8.76 -8.09 4.65
N LEU A 255 -8.18 -7.33 3.73
CA LEU A 255 -8.46 -7.44 2.28
C LEU A 255 -7.57 -8.47 1.57
N LEU A 256 -6.87 -9.32 2.31
CA LEU A 256 -6.14 -10.46 1.80
C LEU A 256 -6.28 -11.60 2.80
N ASP A 257 -6.65 -12.81 2.33
CA ASP A 257 -6.53 -14.01 3.15
C ASP A 257 -5.05 -14.38 3.25
N PHE A 258 -4.56 -14.56 4.45
CA PHE A 258 -3.17 -14.93 4.69
C PHE A 258 -3.05 -16.00 5.77
N SER A 259 -1.99 -16.79 5.66
CA SER A 259 -1.50 -17.61 6.77
C SER A 259 -0.25 -16.94 7.30
N LEU A 260 -0.19 -16.78 8.62
CA LEU A 260 0.95 -16.16 9.27
C LEU A 260 2.21 -17.01 9.06
N PRO A 261 3.36 -16.39 8.75
CA PRO A 261 4.65 -17.04 8.83
C PRO A 261 5.02 -17.34 10.29
N GLU A 262 6.06 -18.11 10.52
CA GLU A 262 6.57 -18.36 11.88
C GLU A 262 7.00 -17.05 12.58
N ARG A 263 7.51 -16.10 11.81
CA ARG A 263 8.01 -14.81 12.29
C ARG A 263 7.58 -13.70 11.34
N PRO A 264 6.40 -13.13 11.51
CA PRO A 264 5.95 -12.01 10.70
C PRO A 264 6.70 -10.73 11.05
N SER A 265 6.83 -9.85 10.07
CA SER A 265 7.25 -8.46 10.25
C SER A 265 5.99 -7.60 10.40
N VAL A 266 5.95 -6.73 11.40
CA VAL A 266 4.75 -5.96 11.73
C VAL A 266 5.10 -4.50 11.96
N LEU A 267 4.50 -3.62 11.17
CA LEU A 267 4.53 -2.18 11.38
C LEU A 267 3.14 -1.74 11.81
N VAL A 268 3.05 -1.09 12.95
CA VAL A 268 1.79 -0.64 13.56
C VAL A 268 1.78 0.86 13.73
N HIS A 269 0.69 1.48 13.37
CA HIS A 269 0.36 2.86 13.74
C HIS A 269 -0.94 2.89 14.51
N LEU A 270 -0.92 3.52 15.69
CA LEU A 270 -2.08 3.75 16.54
C LEU A 270 -2.40 5.24 16.60
N GLU A 271 -3.62 5.60 16.22
CA GLU A 271 -4.16 6.95 16.40
C GLU A 271 -5.20 6.91 17.52
N ALA A 272 -5.02 7.75 18.54
CA ALA A 272 -5.88 7.78 19.72
C ALA A 272 -6.03 9.22 20.27
N GLY A 273 -6.91 9.41 21.24
CA GLY A 273 -6.99 10.65 22.00
C GLY A 273 -5.96 10.72 23.13
N SER A 274 -5.90 11.88 23.78
CA SER A 274 -5.02 12.14 24.94
C SER A 274 -5.29 11.25 26.15
N ASN A 275 -6.40 10.53 26.14
CA ASN A 275 -6.81 9.57 27.17
C ASN A 275 -6.26 8.15 26.94
N LEU A 276 -5.43 7.92 25.91
CA LEU A 276 -4.76 6.63 25.73
C LEU A 276 -3.81 6.37 26.90
N THR A 277 -4.04 5.26 27.61
CA THR A 277 -3.20 4.88 28.74
C THR A 277 -2.09 3.90 28.32
N LEU A 278 -1.03 3.83 29.10
CA LEU A 278 0.02 2.82 28.90
C LEU A 278 -0.56 1.40 29.01
N GLY A 279 -1.55 1.18 29.88
CA GLY A 279 -2.24 -0.11 30.03
C GLY A 279 -2.95 -0.52 28.75
N THR A 280 -3.71 0.39 28.12
CA THR A 280 -4.39 0.14 26.85
C THR A 280 -3.37 -0.18 25.73
N LEU A 281 -2.28 0.59 25.67
CA LEU A 281 -1.22 0.34 24.70
C LEU A 281 -0.59 -1.04 24.88
N ASP A 282 -0.29 -1.43 26.11
CA ASP A 282 0.29 -2.73 26.46
C ASP A 282 -0.67 -3.90 26.11
N GLU A 283 -1.98 -3.72 26.30
CA GLU A 283 -2.99 -4.70 25.88
C GLU A 283 -3.07 -4.85 24.37
N VAL A 284 -3.02 -3.74 23.59
CA VAL A 284 -2.95 -3.80 22.12
C VAL A 284 -1.72 -4.57 21.68
N LEU A 285 -0.55 -4.25 22.22
CA LEU A 285 0.71 -4.92 21.87
C LEU A 285 0.70 -6.42 22.23
N ARG A 286 0.15 -6.79 23.41
CA ARG A 286 -0.02 -8.18 23.80
C ARG A 286 -0.97 -8.92 22.86
N SER A 287 -2.09 -8.31 22.47
CA SER A 287 -3.05 -8.88 21.53
C SER A 287 -2.41 -9.08 20.15
N ILE A 288 -1.63 -8.10 19.66
CA ILE A 288 -0.88 -8.22 18.40
C ILE A 288 0.09 -9.41 18.46
N ARG A 289 0.92 -9.48 19.51
CA ARG A 289 1.90 -10.56 19.67
C ARG A 289 1.25 -11.93 19.71
N ALA A 290 0.22 -12.09 20.53
CA ALA A 290 -0.46 -13.36 20.69
C ALA A 290 -1.15 -13.84 19.39
N ARG A 291 -1.71 -12.91 18.60
CA ARG A 291 -2.44 -13.23 17.37
C ARG A 291 -1.54 -13.35 16.13
N LEU A 292 -0.35 -12.79 16.18
CA LEU A 292 0.60 -12.76 15.05
C LEU A 292 1.85 -13.63 15.29
N ASN A 293 1.75 -14.71 16.05
CA ASN A 293 2.82 -15.68 16.29
C ASN A 293 4.15 -15.05 16.79
N GLU A 294 4.06 -14.12 17.75
CA GLU A 294 5.23 -13.43 18.31
C GLU A 294 6.12 -12.84 17.20
N PRO A 295 5.77 -11.70 16.60
CA PRO A 295 6.49 -11.08 15.50
C PRO A 295 8.00 -10.96 15.81
N GLU A 296 8.84 -11.25 14.82
CA GLU A 296 10.30 -11.07 14.94
C GLU A 296 10.65 -9.58 15.07
N GLU A 297 9.97 -8.74 14.31
CA GLU A 297 10.12 -7.30 14.36
C GLU A 297 8.74 -6.65 14.46
N LEU A 298 8.57 -5.79 15.46
CA LEU A 298 7.36 -4.98 15.64
C LEU A 298 7.77 -3.54 15.81
N ILE A 299 7.46 -2.72 14.81
CA ILE A 299 7.64 -1.27 14.85
C ILE A 299 6.31 -0.64 15.21
N LEU A 300 6.32 0.26 16.20
CA LEU A 300 5.14 0.96 16.68
C LEU A 300 5.33 2.47 16.57
N GLY A 301 4.44 3.11 15.81
CA GLY A 301 4.21 4.55 15.84
C GLY A 301 2.89 4.89 16.53
N THR A 302 2.83 6.03 17.18
CA THR A 302 1.60 6.50 17.82
C THR A 302 1.33 7.95 17.46
N ARG A 303 0.07 8.28 17.25
CA ARG A 303 -0.41 9.66 17.16
C ARG A 303 -1.44 9.92 18.23
N LEU A 304 -1.16 10.87 19.12
CA LEU A 304 -2.10 11.30 20.13
C LEU A 304 -2.73 12.63 19.70
N ARG A 305 -4.06 12.67 19.61
CA ARG A 305 -4.82 13.90 19.45
C ARG A 305 -4.90 14.64 20.80
N PRO A 306 -4.92 15.97 20.80
CA PRO A 306 -4.99 16.75 22.06
C PRO A 306 -6.25 16.44 22.88
N GLU A 307 -7.38 16.20 22.20
CA GLU A 307 -8.64 15.90 22.86
C GLU A 307 -8.73 14.40 23.21
N PRO A 308 -9.45 14.05 24.29
CA PRO A 308 -9.82 12.66 24.54
C PRO A 308 -10.67 12.09 23.41
N ALA A 309 -10.46 10.81 23.09
CA ALA A 309 -11.26 10.10 22.09
C ALA A 309 -11.78 8.78 22.65
N GLU A 310 -13.01 8.42 22.28
CA GLU A 310 -13.61 7.14 22.68
C GLU A 310 -13.07 5.97 21.85
N VAL A 311 -12.48 6.28 20.69
CA VAL A 311 -12.01 5.27 19.75
C VAL A 311 -10.51 5.36 19.54
N VAL A 312 -9.92 4.20 19.30
CA VAL A 312 -8.54 4.02 18.82
C VAL A 312 -8.60 3.45 17.40
N ARG A 313 -7.79 4.02 16.53
CA ARG A 313 -7.59 3.51 15.16
C ARG A 313 -6.26 2.79 15.08
N LEU A 314 -6.30 1.62 14.47
CA LEU A 314 -5.12 0.81 14.18
C LEU A 314 -4.96 0.69 12.67
N THR A 315 -3.77 0.99 12.19
CA THR A 315 -3.33 0.62 10.84
C THR A 315 -2.06 -0.20 10.99
N ALA A 316 -2.02 -1.39 10.38
CA ALA A 316 -0.81 -2.20 10.43
C ALA A 316 -0.47 -2.76 9.05
N VAL A 317 0.84 -2.85 8.78
CA VAL A 317 1.41 -3.61 7.66
C VAL A 317 1.89 -4.94 8.22
N LEU A 318 1.34 -6.02 7.67
CA LEU A 318 1.71 -7.39 8.02
C LEU A 318 2.58 -7.96 6.92
N GLY A 319 3.85 -8.18 7.19
CA GLY A 319 4.85 -8.63 6.24
C GLY A 319 5.33 -10.05 6.45
N GLY A 320 6.13 -10.53 5.49
CA GLY A 320 6.64 -11.89 5.50
C GLY A 320 5.61 -12.96 5.13
N LEU A 321 4.49 -12.56 4.54
CA LEU A 321 3.45 -13.49 4.11
C LEU A 321 3.99 -14.47 3.07
N ARG A 322 3.45 -15.69 3.04
CA ARG A 322 3.93 -16.70 2.10
C ARG A 322 3.61 -16.29 0.65
N PRO A 323 4.55 -16.42 -0.30
CA PRO A 323 4.34 -16.02 -1.70
C PRO A 323 3.11 -16.68 -2.35
N ARG A 324 2.79 -17.93 -1.99
CA ARG A 324 1.59 -18.62 -2.45
C ARG A 324 0.28 -17.93 -2.07
N THR A 325 0.29 -17.03 -1.05
CA THR A 325 -0.90 -16.29 -0.59
C THR A 325 -1.54 -15.50 -1.75
N VAL A 326 -0.75 -14.86 -2.60
CA VAL A 326 -1.27 -14.14 -3.77
C VAL A 326 -1.87 -15.11 -4.78
N ARG A 327 -1.20 -16.24 -5.06
CA ARG A 327 -1.70 -17.27 -5.99
C ARG A 327 -2.96 -17.95 -5.45
N GLU A 328 -3.02 -18.23 -4.15
CA GLU A 328 -4.22 -18.75 -3.49
C GLU A 328 -5.39 -17.76 -3.56
N ALA A 329 -5.13 -16.46 -3.37
CA ALA A 329 -6.14 -15.41 -3.50
C ALA A 329 -6.67 -15.25 -4.93
N LEU A 330 -5.92 -15.70 -5.94
CA LEU A 330 -6.30 -15.68 -7.35
C LEU A 330 -6.98 -16.99 -7.82
N THR A 331 -7.05 -18.00 -6.94
CA THR A 331 -7.65 -19.31 -7.26
C THR A 331 -9.05 -19.37 -6.66
N PRO A 332 -10.09 -19.66 -7.46
CA PRO A 332 -11.43 -19.85 -6.93
C PRO A 332 -11.44 -20.95 -5.87
N ARG A 333 -11.93 -20.64 -4.68
CA ARG A 333 -12.21 -21.69 -3.68
C ARG A 333 -13.41 -22.46 -4.16
N ASN A 334 -13.23 -23.70 -4.58
CA ASN A 334 -14.35 -24.65 -4.66
C ASN A 334 -15.06 -24.63 -3.31
N GLN A 335 -16.38 -24.56 -3.29
CA GLN A 335 -17.26 -24.38 -2.12
C GLN A 335 -17.20 -25.52 -1.08
N ALA A 336 -16.09 -26.17 -0.92
CA ALA A 336 -15.83 -27.22 0.05
C ALA A 336 -14.72 -26.77 1.01
N GLY A 337 -15.12 -26.23 2.18
CA GLY A 337 -14.24 -26.07 3.33
C GLY A 337 -14.02 -24.64 3.78
N SER A 338 -15.04 -24.02 4.36
CA SER A 338 -14.87 -23.01 5.38
C SER A 338 -14.16 -23.65 6.58
N HIS A 339 -12.91 -23.37 6.81
CA HIS A 339 -12.25 -23.43 8.14
C HIS A 339 -10.75 -23.14 7.94
N LEU A 340 -10.37 -21.91 8.17
CA LEU A 340 -9.07 -21.56 8.72
C LEU A 340 -9.19 -20.15 9.31
N VAL A 341 -9.98 -20.07 10.37
CA VAL A 341 -9.86 -19.04 11.39
C VAL A 341 -8.75 -19.55 12.32
N ALA A 342 -7.74 -18.72 12.54
CA ALA A 342 -6.70 -18.98 13.51
C ALA A 342 -7.28 -19.48 14.84
N ARG A 343 -6.79 -20.60 15.31
CA ARG A 343 -6.87 -21.00 16.71
C ARG A 343 -5.84 -20.27 17.52
#